data_1dbca46fa52fb80ca6c88a0829408e55
#
_entry.id   1dbca46fa52fb80ca6c88a0829408e55
#
_cell.length_a   1.000
_cell.length_b   1.000
_cell.length_c   1.000
_cell.angle_alpha   90.00
_cell.angle_beta   90.00
_cell.angle_gamma   90.00
#
_symmetry.space_group_name_H-M   'P 1'
#
loop_
_entity.id
_entity.type
_entity.pdbx_description
1 polymer ?
#
loop_
_entity_poly.entity_id
_entity_poly.type
_entity_poly.pdbx_seq_one_letter_code
_entity_poly.pdbx_strand_id
1 'polypeptide(L)'
;MAQEFVNCKIQPGKVVVFIKPTCPYCRRAQEILSQLPIKQGLLEFVDITATNHTNEIQDYLQQLTGARTVPRVFIGKDCIGGCSELVSLQQSGELLTRLKQIGALQ
;
A
#
# COMPACT_ATOMS: atom_id res chain seq x y z
N MET A 1 14.53 -11.13 6.57
CA MET A 1 13.91 -10.59 7.76
C MET A 1 12.73 -9.70 7.38
N ALA A 2 11.71 -9.64 8.24
CA ALA A 2 10.49 -8.90 7.95
C ALA A 2 10.74 -7.41 7.70
N GLN A 3 11.57 -6.79 8.52
CA GLN A 3 11.89 -5.38 8.38
C GLN A 3 12.54 -5.08 7.04
N GLU A 4 13.52 -5.87 6.64
CA GLU A 4 14.19 -5.69 5.37
C GLU A 4 13.25 -5.95 4.19
N PHE A 5 12.39 -6.96 4.32
CA PHE A 5 11.39 -7.28 3.29
C PHE A 5 10.49 -6.07 3.03
N VAL A 6 9.92 -5.50 4.10
CA VAL A 6 9.01 -4.35 3.99
C VAL A 6 9.76 -3.14 3.44
N ASN A 7 10.94 -2.83 4.00
CA ASN A 7 11.70 -1.66 3.59
C ASN A 7 12.15 -1.72 2.13
N CYS A 8 12.45 -2.90 1.62
CA CYS A 8 12.82 -3.07 0.22
C CYS A 8 11.65 -2.76 -0.74
N LYS A 9 10.42 -2.97 -0.29
CA LYS A 9 9.25 -2.72 -1.13
C LYS A 9 8.89 -1.24 -1.19
N ILE A 10 9.08 -0.52 -0.08
CA ILE A 10 8.70 0.89 0.02
C ILE A 10 9.76 1.76 -0.68
N GLN A 11 9.32 2.48 -1.72
CA GLN A 11 10.22 3.31 -2.52
C GLN A 11 9.57 4.67 -2.82
N PRO A 12 10.37 5.74 -2.99
CA PRO A 12 9.81 7.10 -3.13
C PRO A 12 8.86 7.31 -4.29
N GLY A 13 9.06 6.61 -5.41
CA GLY A 13 8.25 6.81 -6.61
C GLY A 13 7.23 5.72 -6.86
N LYS A 14 6.93 4.89 -5.85
CA LYS A 14 6.16 3.68 -6.04
C LYS A 14 4.98 3.62 -5.07
N VAL A 15 3.89 2.97 -5.50
CA VAL A 15 2.74 2.68 -4.65
C VAL A 15 2.80 1.22 -4.25
N VAL A 16 2.81 0.95 -2.95
CA VAL A 16 2.91 -0.41 -2.42
C VAL A 16 1.78 -0.65 -1.43
N VAL A 17 1.07 -1.75 -1.61
CA VAL A 17 -0.04 -2.12 -0.74
C VAL A 17 0.22 -3.51 -0.17
N PHE A 18 0.31 -3.61 1.14
CA PHE A 18 0.44 -4.91 1.82
C PHE A 18 -0.96 -5.46 2.05
N ILE A 19 -1.19 -6.69 1.58
CA ILE A 19 -2.51 -7.30 1.54
C ILE A 19 -2.50 -8.74 2.03
N LYS A 20 -3.72 -9.24 2.31
CA LYS A 20 -4.01 -10.67 2.44
C LYS A 20 -5.11 -11.00 1.41
N PRO A 21 -5.01 -12.13 0.69
CA PRO A 21 -5.98 -12.44 -0.37
C PRO A 21 -7.41 -12.62 0.12
N THR A 22 -7.60 -13.00 1.38
CA THR A 22 -8.93 -13.24 1.95
C THR A 22 -9.57 -11.99 2.53
N CYS A 23 -8.93 -10.85 2.46
CA CYS A 23 -9.41 -9.61 3.06
C CYS A 23 -10.27 -8.81 2.07
N PRO A 24 -11.56 -8.58 2.37
CA PRO A 24 -12.43 -7.82 1.46
C PRO A 24 -11.97 -6.37 1.26
N TYR A 25 -11.47 -5.72 2.30
CA TYR A 25 -10.96 -4.36 2.20
C TYR A 25 -9.69 -4.29 1.33
N CYS A 26 -8.89 -5.35 1.35
CA CYS A 26 -7.73 -5.44 0.45
C CYS A 26 -8.17 -5.48 -1.00
N ARG A 27 -9.22 -6.25 -1.31
CA ARG A 27 -9.76 -6.32 -2.67
C ARG A 27 -10.27 -4.96 -3.12
N ARG A 28 -10.95 -4.23 -2.24
CA ARG A 28 -11.45 -2.90 -2.57
C ARG A 28 -10.30 -1.95 -2.87
N ALA A 29 -9.26 -1.97 -2.07
CA ALA A 29 -8.06 -1.15 -2.32
C ALA A 29 -7.43 -1.49 -3.68
N GLN A 30 -7.35 -2.79 -3.99
CA GLN A 30 -6.82 -3.23 -5.28
C GLN A 30 -7.68 -2.72 -6.44
N GLU A 31 -9.00 -2.79 -6.31
CA GLU A 31 -9.92 -2.29 -7.34
C GLU A 31 -9.72 -0.79 -7.58
N ILE A 32 -9.67 -0.01 -6.52
CA ILE A 32 -9.50 1.43 -6.62
C ILE A 32 -8.21 1.78 -7.35
N LEU A 33 -7.09 1.21 -6.91
CA LEU A 33 -5.78 1.55 -7.45
C LEU A 33 -5.57 1.00 -8.85
N SER A 34 -6.15 -0.16 -9.17
CA SER A 34 -6.00 -0.77 -10.49
C SER A 34 -6.72 0.00 -11.58
N GLN A 35 -7.70 0.83 -11.23
CA GLN A 35 -8.43 1.64 -12.20
C GLN A 35 -7.76 2.98 -12.50
N LEU A 36 -6.70 3.31 -11.78
CA LEU A 36 -6.00 4.58 -11.96
C LEU A 36 -4.86 4.44 -12.98
N PRO A 37 -4.50 5.55 -13.67
CA PRO A 37 -3.44 5.50 -14.68
C PRO A 37 -2.05 5.55 -14.03
N ILE A 38 -1.76 4.56 -13.19
CA ILE A 38 -0.45 4.43 -12.55
C ILE A 38 0.51 3.78 -13.53
N LYS A 39 1.72 4.32 -13.64
CA LYS A 39 2.74 3.78 -14.55
C LYS A 39 3.01 2.31 -14.25
N GLN A 40 3.23 1.54 -15.32
CA GLN A 40 3.57 0.13 -15.18
C GLN A 40 4.82 -0.04 -14.34
N GLY A 41 4.76 -0.99 -13.39
CA GLY A 41 5.88 -1.25 -12.49
C GLY A 41 5.92 -0.36 -11.25
N LEU A 42 5.07 0.66 -11.17
CA LEU A 42 5.04 1.57 -10.01
C LEU A 42 3.87 1.30 -9.07
N LEU A 43 3.12 0.22 -9.28
CA LEU A 43 2.07 -0.24 -8.37
C LEU A 43 2.32 -1.71 -8.06
N GLU A 44 2.47 -2.03 -6.79
CA GLU A 44 2.69 -3.41 -6.37
C GLU A 44 1.77 -3.77 -5.20
N PHE A 45 1.10 -4.92 -5.32
CA PHE A 45 0.34 -5.50 -4.22
C PHE A 45 1.16 -6.65 -3.64
N VAL A 46 1.48 -6.55 -2.36
CA VAL A 46 2.36 -7.51 -1.68
C VAL A 46 1.51 -8.40 -0.78
N ASP A 47 1.38 -9.67 -1.17
CA ASP A 47 0.66 -10.66 -0.36
C ASP A 47 1.58 -11.12 0.78
N ILE A 48 1.29 -10.67 1.99
CA ILE A 48 2.12 -11.00 3.15
C ILE A 48 1.94 -12.44 3.62
N THR A 49 0.90 -13.13 3.14
CA THR A 49 0.70 -14.55 3.46
C THR A 49 1.53 -15.47 2.58
N ALA A 50 2.09 -14.95 1.50
CA ALA A 50 2.99 -15.72 0.63
C ALA A 50 4.38 -15.89 1.24
N THR A 51 4.62 -15.32 2.42
CA THR A 51 5.88 -15.42 3.14
C THR A 51 5.69 -16.31 4.37
N ASN A 52 6.81 -16.76 4.98
CA ASN A 52 6.77 -17.47 6.25
C ASN A 52 6.80 -16.53 7.45
N HIS A 53 6.67 -15.22 7.22
CA HIS A 53 6.88 -14.20 8.24
C HIS A 53 5.71 -13.21 8.35
N THR A 54 4.47 -13.70 8.13
CA THR A 54 3.27 -12.85 8.13
C THR A 54 3.14 -12.05 9.42
N ASN A 55 3.27 -12.69 10.58
CA ASN A 55 3.13 -12.01 11.87
C ASN A 55 4.23 -10.97 12.09
N GLU A 56 5.45 -11.31 11.74
CA GLU A 56 6.59 -10.40 11.90
C GLU A 56 6.44 -9.19 10.98
N ILE A 57 5.91 -9.40 9.76
CA ILE A 57 5.63 -8.30 8.84
C ILE A 57 4.56 -7.37 9.42
N GLN A 58 3.48 -7.94 9.96
CA GLN A 58 2.41 -7.14 10.57
C GLN A 58 2.91 -6.40 11.81
N ASP A 59 3.75 -7.03 12.62
CA ASP A 59 4.35 -6.37 13.78
C ASP A 59 5.22 -5.20 13.36
N TYR A 60 6.00 -5.38 12.31
CA TYR A 60 6.84 -4.29 11.80
C TYR A 60 5.99 -3.18 11.19
N LEU A 61 4.94 -3.51 10.46
CA LEU A 61 4.01 -2.51 9.93
C LEU A 61 3.37 -1.70 11.05
N GLN A 62 3.00 -2.34 12.16
CA GLN A 62 2.48 -1.65 13.32
C GLN A 62 3.51 -0.70 13.93
N GLN A 63 4.74 -1.15 14.04
CA GLN A 63 5.82 -0.31 14.54
C GLN A 63 6.05 0.91 13.65
N LEU A 64 5.97 0.70 12.34
CA LEU A 64 6.26 1.74 11.34
C LEU A 64 5.09 2.70 11.14
N THR A 65 3.85 2.21 11.18
CA THR A 65 2.66 2.98 10.79
C THR A 65 1.63 3.18 11.89
N GLY A 66 1.78 2.50 13.02
CA GLY A 66 0.81 2.55 14.11
C GLY A 66 -0.32 1.54 14.02
N ALA A 67 -0.38 0.73 12.96
CA ALA A 67 -1.40 -0.31 12.82
C ALA A 67 -0.83 -1.51 12.09
N ARG A 68 -1.27 -2.72 12.51
CA ARG A 68 -0.83 -3.97 11.89
C ARG A 68 -1.85 -4.54 10.90
N THR A 69 -2.98 -3.86 10.74
CA THR A 69 -4.05 -4.33 9.85
C THR A 69 -3.69 -4.14 8.39
N VAL A 70 -4.26 -4.97 7.52
CA VAL A 70 -4.16 -4.83 6.07
C VAL A 70 -5.54 -4.45 5.53
N PRO A 71 -5.61 -3.74 4.42
CA PRO A 71 -4.48 -3.26 3.63
C PRO A 71 -3.70 -2.15 4.33
N ARG A 72 -2.39 -2.09 4.08
CA ARG A 72 -1.55 -0.95 4.45
C ARG A 72 -1.02 -0.34 3.16
N VAL A 73 -1.38 0.91 2.90
CA VAL A 73 -1.12 1.57 1.62
C VAL A 73 0.00 2.58 1.78
N PHE A 74 1.03 2.44 0.96
CA PHE A 74 2.14 3.39 0.92
C PHE A 74 2.16 4.10 -0.43
N ILE A 75 2.15 5.42 -0.40
CA ILE A 75 2.36 6.25 -1.59
C ILE A 75 3.73 6.89 -1.42
N GLY A 76 4.70 6.41 -2.19
CA GLY A 76 6.08 6.69 -1.90
C GLY A 76 6.45 6.06 -0.56
N LYS A 77 7.11 6.82 0.29
CA LYS A 77 7.49 6.34 1.62
C LYS A 77 6.45 6.64 2.70
N ASP A 78 5.36 7.31 2.34
CA ASP A 78 4.33 7.70 3.29
C ASP A 78 3.21 6.66 3.35
N CYS A 79 2.92 6.17 4.56
CA CYS A 79 1.74 5.32 4.77
C CYS A 79 0.52 6.22 4.89
N ILE A 80 -0.44 6.03 3.98
CA ILE A 80 -1.68 6.81 4.03
C ILE A 80 -2.75 6.14 4.90
N GLY A 81 -2.51 4.93 5.36
CA GLY A 81 -3.44 4.16 6.17
C GLY A 81 -3.94 2.92 5.45
N GLY A 82 -5.19 2.59 5.66
CA GLY A 82 -5.84 1.43 5.06
C GLY A 82 -6.84 1.83 3.98
N CYS A 83 -7.85 0.95 3.80
CA CYS A 83 -8.85 1.15 2.74
C CYS A 83 -9.69 2.41 2.96
N SER A 84 -10.12 2.69 4.19
CA SER A 84 -10.97 3.85 4.44
C SER A 84 -10.23 5.16 4.16
N GLU A 85 -8.97 5.24 4.50
CA GLU A 85 -8.13 6.41 4.18
C GLU A 85 -7.93 6.55 2.68
N LEU A 86 -7.75 5.44 1.97
CA LEU A 86 -7.62 5.44 0.52
C LEU A 86 -8.90 5.98 -0.13
N VAL A 87 -10.07 5.53 0.34
CA VAL A 87 -11.36 5.98 -0.17
C VAL A 87 -11.53 7.48 0.09
N SER A 88 -11.14 7.97 1.27
CA SER A 88 -11.23 9.39 1.60
C SER A 88 -10.37 10.23 0.66
N LEU A 89 -9.15 9.78 0.37
CA LEU A 89 -8.27 10.49 -0.57
C LEU A 89 -8.85 10.48 -1.99
N GLN A 90 -9.46 9.36 -2.39
CA GLN A 90 -10.08 9.26 -3.69
C GLN A 90 -11.24 10.25 -3.83
N GLN A 91 -12.11 10.29 -2.82
CA GLN A 91 -13.29 11.16 -2.83
C GLN A 91 -12.95 12.64 -2.81
N SER A 92 -11.87 13.01 -2.13
CA SER A 92 -11.43 14.40 -2.06
C SER A 92 -10.64 14.86 -3.28
N GLY A 93 -10.24 13.93 -4.15
CA GLY A 93 -9.35 14.23 -5.28
C GLY A 93 -7.87 14.26 -4.89
N GLU A 94 -7.54 14.09 -3.62
CA GLU A 94 -6.17 14.19 -3.15
C GLU A 94 -5.33 12.98 -3.56
N LEU A 95 -5.98 11.84 -3.83
CA LEU A 95 -5.26 10.63 -4.24
C LEU A 95 -4.45 10.87 -5.51
N LEU A 96 -5.08 11.44 -6.55
CA LEU A 96 -4.38 11.72 -7.80
C LEU A 96 -3.27 12.75 -7.59
N THR A 97 -3.50 13.73 -6.74
CA THR A 97 -2.48 14.74 -6.42
C THR A 97 -1.24 14.09 -5.81
N ARG A 98 -1.43 13.20 -4.85
CA ARG A 98 -0.32 12.49 -4.22
C ARG A 98 0.43 11.60 -5.19
N LEU A 99 -0.31 10.87 -6.05
CA LEU A 99 0.30 10.01 -7.06
C LEU A 99 1.12 10.83 -8.06
N LYS A 100 0.61 12.00 -8.44
CA LYS A 100 1.33 12.90 -9.34
C LYS A 100 2.61 13.41 -8.68
N GLN A 101 2.55 13.77 -7.40
CA GLN A 101 3.68 14.30 -6.66
C GLN A 101 4.87 13.33 -6.63
N ILE A 102 4.61 12.03 -6.56
CA ILE A 102 5.67 11.03 -6.56
C ILE A 102 6.05 10.56 -7.96
N GLY A 103 5.41 11.10 -9.00
CA GLY A 103 5.71 10.73 -10.38
C GLY A 103 5.16 9.38 -10.79
N ALA A 104 4.12 8.87 -10.14
CA ALA A 104 3.57 7.55 -10.43
C ALA A 104 2.52 7.54 -11.52
N LEU A 105 1.97 8.67 -11.91
CA LEU A 105 0.94 8.74 -12.95
C LEU A 105 1.55 8.80 -14.35
N GLN A 106 0.85 8.14 -15.28
CA GLN A 106 1.20 8.20 -16.70
C GLN A 106 1.02 9.59 -17.26
#